data_d8f2006498fe57f9ac99b0edf0c89d20
#
_entry.id   d8f2006498fe57f9ac99b0edf0c89d20
#
_cell.length_a   1.000
_cell.length_b   1.000
_cell.length_c   1.000
_cell.angle_alpha   90.00
_cell.angle_beta   90.00
_cell.angle_gamma   90.00
#
_symmetry.space_group_name_H-M   'P 1'
#
loop_
_entity.id
_entity.type
_entity.pdbx_description
1 polymer ?
#
loop_
_entity_poly.entity_id
_entity_poly.type
_entity_poly.pdbx_seq_one_letter_code
_entity_poly.pdbx_strand_id
1 'polypeptide(L)'
;MSENFFKVIRAGINTTFQDLGRNNLNHIGIPISGVMDKRNYIIANKILQNVPSHPIIEFAYQGPRLVYHGEPLNISVSGDVKFKIFKNKNEIEGKCYETIILEDHDEIDLISTNKSVYGYLAIGADLKIEYQWKSCSINTKANIGSNNGKKLKDNQKIEVSKIKELSRRRLDHINSKIENIRVIKGTNFHYFSKESQAKFFKKKYSVTKLTDRMGMRLEGERLDNIINTNIKSEGLVKGVIQIPADGNPIIMLADHGTIGGYPKIATVISADFDKISQLTPGSKIKFKEVNLKDAETIFKLYEMETNNIISKIL
;
A
#
# COMPACT_ATOMS: atom_id res chain seq x y z
N MET A 1 6.06 35.02 -7.86
CA MET A 1 6.60 33.84 -7.14
C MET A 1 6.77 32.76 -8.17
N SER A 2 7.94 32.14 -8.24
CA SER A 2 8.19 30.98 -9.10
C SER A 2 7.22 29.87 -8.70
N GLU A 3 6.59 29.23 -9.66
CA GLU A 3 5.72 28.10 -9.38
C GLU A 3 6.58 26.86 -9.09
N ASN A 4 6.39 26.26 -7.90
CA ASN A 4 7.06 25.01 -7.54
C ASN A 4 6.20 23.83 -7.99
N PHE A 5 6.74 22.92 -8.81
CA PHE A 5 5.99 21.77 -9.31
C PHE A 5 6.90 20.64 -9.81
N PHE A 6 6.32 19.45 -9.88
CA PHE A 6 6.89 18.33 -10.63
C PHE A 6 6.18 18.16 -11.96
N LYS A 7 6.94 18.00 -13.04
CA LYS A 7 6.44 17.56 -14.34
C LYS A 7 6.61 16.06 -14.47
N VAL A 8 5.53 15.35 -14.76
CA VAL A 8 5.54 13.91 -14.98
C VAL A 8 6.06 13.62 -16.39
N ILE A 9 7.24 13.02 -16.50
CA ILE A 9 7.81 12.57 -17.79
C ILE A 9 7.27 11.20 -18.15
N ARG A 10 7.21 10.30 -17.15
CA ARG A 10 6.60 8.98 -17.23
C ARG A 10 5.81 8.76 -15.95
N ALA A 11 4.54 8.40 -16.07
CA ALA A 11 3.68 8.20 -14.91
C ALA A 11 3.97 6.90 -14.14
N GLY A 12 4.54 5.89 -14.80
CA GLY A 12 4.74 4.57 -14.22
C GLY A 12 3.47 3.74 -14.18
N ILE A 13 3.52 2.65 -13.40
CA ILE A 13 2.42 1.69 -13.29
C ILE A 13 1.62 1.98 -12.02
N ASN A 14 0.31 2.25 -12.19
CA ASN A 14 -0.63 2.48 -11.09
C ASN A 14 -0.14 3.51 -10.05
N THR A 15 0.42 4.61 -10.52
CA THR A 15 0.91 5.70 -9.68
C THR A 15 -0.24 6.60 -9.26
N THR A 16 -0.43 6.75 -7.94
CA THR A 16 -1.57 7.46 -7.34
C THR A 16 -1.14 8.24 -6.11
N PHE A 17 -1.88 9.31 -5.79
CA PHE A 17 -1.77 9.93 -4.48
C PHE A 17 -2.52 9.09 -3.45
N GLN A 18 -1.88 8.83 -2.32
CA GLN A 18 -2.46 8.08 -1.22
C GLN A 18 -2.16 8.78 0.11
N ASP A 19 -3.04 8.57 1.07
CA ASP A 19 -2.87 8.90 2.49
C ASP A 19 -3.31 7.71 3.35
N LEU A 20 -3.80 7.91 4.56
CA LEU A 20 -4.30 6.84 5.41
C LEU A 20 -5.71 6.35 5.04
N GLY A 21 -6.30 6.91 3.98
CA GLY A 21 -7.64 6.59 3.51
C GLY A 21 -8.74 7.35 4.25
N ARG A 22 -9.99 7.08 3.86
CA ARG A 22 -11.20 7.71 4.40
C ARG A 22 -11.96 6.76 5.31
N ASN A 23 -12.31 7.22 6.49
CA ASN A 23 -12.97 6.39 7.50
C ASN A 23 -14.46 6.71 7.63
N ASN A 24 -15.21 5.78 8.21
CA ASN A 24 -16.63 5.92 8.60
C ASN A 24 -17.60 6.16 7.42
N LEU A 25 -17.27 5.68 6.21
CA LEU A 25 -18.09 5.84 5.00
C LEU A 25 -18.55 4.50 4.40
N ASN A 26 -18.17 3.37 4.99
CA ASN A 26 -18.52 2.03 4.48
C ASN A 26 -20.04 1.82 4.41
N HIS A 27 -20.81 2.44 5.32
CA HIS A 27 -22.28 2.33 5.38
C HIS A 27 -22.99 2.98 4.18
N ILE A 28 -22.32 3.87 3.46
CA ILE A 28 -22.81 4.47 2.21
C ILE A 28 -22.08 3.93 0.96
N GLY A 29 -21.34 2.82 1.09
CA GLY A 29 -20.71 2.13 -0.02
C GLY A 29 -19.34 2.71 -0.46
N ILE A 30 -18.77 3.67 0.29
CA ILE A 30 -17.49 4.29 -0.04
C ILE A 30 -16.35 3.52 0.62
N PRO A 31 -15.38 2.96 -0.15
CA PRO A 31 -14.26 2.21 0.38
C PRO A 31 -13.24 3.11 1.10
N ILE A 32 -12.54 2.54 2.07
CA ILE A 32 -11.50 3.24 2.85
C ILE A 32 -10.35 3.68 1.94
N SER A 33 -9.88 2.81 1.07
CA SER A 33 -8.67 3.00 0.25
C SER A 33 -7.41 3.24 1.11
N GLY A 34 -6.57 4.21 0.76
CA GLY A 34 -5.33 4.50 1.47
C GLY A 34 -4.15 3.67 1.00
N VAL A 35 -3.00 3.91 1.60
CA VAL A 35 -1.74 3.23 1.27
C VAL A 35 -1.82 1.72 1.48
N MET A 36 -1.12 0.99 0.64
CA MET A 36 -1.03 -0.47 0.73
C MET A 36 -0.10 -0.90 1.87
N ASP A 37 1.03 -0.22 2.07
CA ASP A 37 2.02 -0.48 3.12
C ASP A 37 2.14 0.74 4.04
N LYS A 38 1.45 0.64 5.19
CA LYS A 38 1.36 1.74 6.16
C LYS A 38 2.71 2.07 6.78
N ARG A 39 3.56 1.06 7.05
CA ARG A 39 4.87 1.28 7.67
C ARG A 39 5.80 2.08 6.77
N ASN A 40 5.91 1.72 5.50
CA ASN A 40 6.71 2.46 4.52
C ASN A 40 6.21 3.89 4.32
N TYR A 41 4.89 4.08 4.30
CA TYR A 41 4.27 5.40 4.28
C TYR A 41 4.67 6.26 5.48
N ILE A 42 4.59 5.70 6.70
CA ILE A 42 4.95 6.42 7.94
C ILE A 42 6.44 6.79 7.92
N ILE A 43 7.31 5.85 7.58
CA ILE A 43 8.77 6.08 7.56
C ILE A 43 9.12 7.23 6.61
N ALA A 44 8.66 7.19 5.36
CA ALA A 44 8.97 8.21 4.35
C ALA A 44 8.52 9.61 4.81
N ASN A 45 7.30 9.72 5.32
CA ASN A 45 6.78 10.99 5.82
C ASN A 45 7.52 11.47 7.08
N LYS A 46 7.91 10.57 7.97
CA LYS A 46 8.67 10.93 9.19
C LYS A 46 10.09 11.40 8.89
N ILE A 47 10.77 10.83 7.90
CA ILE A 47 12.07 11.31 7.42
C ILE A 47 11.97 12.78 7.00
N LEU A 48 10.89 13.17 6.32
CA LEU A 48 10.64 14.55 5.88
C LEU A 48 9.91 15.42 6.93
N GLN A 49 9.71 14.91 8.16
CA GLN A 49 8.94 15.59 9.21
C GLN A 49 7.53 16.00 8.76
N ASN A 50 6.95 15.27 7.82
CA ASN A 50 5.58 15.49 7.38
C ASN A 50 4.58 15.16 8.50
N VAL A 51 3.40 15.80 8.44
CA VAL A 51 2.31 15.47 9.35
C VAL A 51 1.82 14.03 9.10
N PRO A 52 1.23 13.34 10.09
CA PRO A 52 0.86 11.93 9.97
C PRO A 52 -0.08 11.58 8.82
N SER A 53 -0.89 12.53 8.36
CA SER A 53 -1.84 12.34 7.24
C SER A 53 -1.34 12.92 5.91
N HIS A 54 -0.06 13.27 5.81
CA HIS A 54 0.49 13.91 4.62
C HIS A 54 0.39 12.98 3.40
N PRO A 55 -0.07 13.48 2.25
CA PRO A 55 -0.14 12.69 1.02
C PRO A 55 1.22 12.13 0.58
N ILE A 56 1.18 10.96 -0.06
CA ILE A 56 2.35 10.34 -0.65
C ILE A 56 2.02 9.88 -2.09
N ILE A 57 3.02 9.80 -2.94
CA ILE A 57 2.88 9.13 -4.23
C ILE A 57 3.21 7.64 -4.03
N GLU A 58 2.20 6.78 -4.20
CA GLU A 58 2.33 5.32 -4.21
C GLU A 58 2.33 4.83 -5.65
N PHE A 59 3.19 3.86 -5.97
CA PHE A 59 3.26 3.22 -7.28
C PHE A 59 3.48 1.72 -7.14
N ALA A 60 3.10 0.96 -8.19
CA ALA A 60 3.30 -0.48 -8.25
C ALA A 60 4.35 -0.83 -9.31
N TYR A 61 5.34 -1.64 -8.97
CA TYR A 61 6.42 -2.17 -9.81
C TYR A 61 7.34 -1.11 -10.44
N GLN A 62 6.82 -0.25 -11.32
CA GLN A 62 7.54 0.85 -11.94
C GLN A 62 6.91 2.18 -11.51
N GLY A 63 7.72 3.06 -10.95
CA GLY A 63 7.29 4.37 -10.49
C GLY A 63 7.39 5.46 -11.57
N PRO A 64 7.02 6.69 -11.21
CA PRO A 64 7.10 7.82 -12.10
C PRO A 64 8.55 8.27 -12.33
N ARG A 65 8.78 8.91 -13.48
CA ARG A 65 9.92 9.76 -13.76
C ARG A 65 9.45 11.19 -13.74
N LEU A 66 10.05 12.03 -12.89
CA LEU A 66 9.61 13.39 -12.61
C LEU A 66 10.76 14.35 -12.77
N VAL A 67 10.51 15.51 -13.39
CA VAL A 67 11.42 16.66 -13.36
C VAL A 67 10.85 17.68 -12.38
N TYR A 68 11.68 18.14 -11.46
CA TYR A 68 11.31 19.18 -10.51
C TYR A 68 11.62 20.59 -11.06
N HIS A 69 10.73 21.53 -10.78
CA HIS A 69 10.91 22.96 -11.06
C HIS A 69 10.59 23.75 -9.82
N GLY A 70 11.50 24.60 -9.37
CA GLY A 70 11.30 25.53 -8.27
C GLY A 70 12.43 25.59 -7.24
N GLU A 71 12.09 26.10 -6.06
CA GLU A 71 13.01 26.24 -4.92
C GLU A 71 13.44 24.86 -4.39
N PRO A 72 14.68 24.72 -3.86
CA PRO A 72 15.16 23.44 -3.35
C PRO A 72 14.19 22.81 -2.34
N LEU A 73 13.89 21.50 -2.50
CA LEU A 73 13.03 20.75 -1.57
C LEU A 73 13.56 19.36 -1.28
N ASN A 74 13.17 18.83 -0.13
CA ASN A 74 13.46 17.45 0.25
C ASN A 74 12.41 16.48 -0.31
N ILE A 75 12.89 15.33 -0.78
CA ILE A 75 12.07 14.13 -1.03
C ILE A 75 12.62 12.94 -0.25
N SER A 76 11.82 11.89 -0.10
CA SER A 76 12.28 10.59 0.43
C SER A 76 11.56 9.45 -0.28
N VAL A 77 12.32 8.40 -0.63
CA VAL A 77 11.79 7.17 -1.21
C VAL A 77 11.80 6.06 -0.17
N SER A 78 10.72 5.30 -0.05
CA SER A 78 10.65 4.12 0.82
C SER A 78 10.09 2.90 0.09
N GLY A 79 10.39 1.72 0.63
CA GLY A 79 10.15 0.44 -0.02
C GLY A 79 11.45 -0.18 -0.53
N ASP A 80 11.34 -1.30 -1.24
CA ASP A 80 12.48 -1.94 -1.93
C ASP A 80 12.56 -1.42 -3.38
N VAL A 81 13.00 -0.16 -3.54
CA VAL A 81 12.93 0.60 -4.80
C VAL A 81 14.32 0.88 -5.34
N LYS A 82 14.53 0.58 -6.63
CA LYS A 82 15.67 1.03 -7.40
C LYS A 82 15.31 2.32 -8.13
N PHE A 83 16.10 3.38 -7.92
CA PHE A 83 15.86 4.68 -8.56
C PHE A 83 17.14 5.46 -8.76
N LYS A 84 17.07 6.48 -9.60
CA LYS A 84 18.17 7.37 -9.96
C LYS A 84 17.76 8.83 -9.85
N ILE A 85 18.71 9.67 -9.52
CA ILE A 85 18.58 11.13 -9.53
C ILE A 85 19.52 11.66 -10.61
N PHE A 86 19.02 12.59 -11.44
CA PHE A 86 19.83 13.28 -12.44
C PHE A 86 19.97 14.73 -12.01
N LYS A 87 21.24 15.15 -11.77
CA LYS A 87 21.63 16.50 -11.37
C LYS A 87 22.74 17.02 -12.28
N ASN A 88 22.51 18.16 -12.92
CA ASN A 88 23.54 18.77 -13.78
C ASN A 88 24.18 17.77 -14.76
N LYS A 89 23.37 16.92 -15.41
CA LYS A 89 23.77 15.83 -16.32
C LYS A 89 24.51 14.65 -15.64
N ASN A 90 24.70 14.69 -14.34
CA ASN A 90 25.25 13.56 -13.59
C ASN A 90 24.12 12.63 -13.14
N GLU A 91 24.37 11.33 -13.27
CA GLU A 91 23.47 10.28 -12.78
C GLU A 91 23.98 9.77 -11.41
N ILE A 92 23.10 9.75 -10.42
CA ILE A 92 23.39 9.30 -9.05
C ILE A 92 22.39 8.20 -8.69
N GLU A 93 22.89 7.05 -8.22
CA GLU A 93 22.00 6.03 -7.66
C GLU A 93 21.39 6.53 -6.35
N GLY A 94 20.06 6.47 -6.26
CA GLY A 94 19.33 6.87 -5.06
C GLY A 94 19.31 5.79 -4.00
N LYS A 95 19.27 6.20 -2.73
CA LYS A 95 19.13 5.31 -1.58
C LYS A 95 17.79 5.54 -0.91
N CYS A 96 17.07 4.44 -0.62
CA CYS A 96 15.81 4.51 0.12
C CYS A 96 16.05 4.92 1.58
N TYR A 97 15.02 5.50 2.19
CA TYR A 97 14.98 5.88 3.60
C TYR A 97 15.96 6.99 4.00
N GLU A 98 16.26 7.89 3.09
CA GLU A 98 17.00 9.12 3.38
C GLU A 98 16.37 10.33 2.71
N THR A 99 16.72 11.52 3.17
CA THR A 99 16.36 12.76 2.50
C THR A 99 17.25 12.99 1.29
N ILE A 100 16.63 13.38 0.19
CA ILE A 100 17.29 13.77 -1.05
C ILE A 100 16.82 15.19 -1.37
N ILE A 101 17.75 16.11 -1.56
CA ILE A 101 17.43 17.48 -1.96
C ILE A 101 17.34 17.49 -3.49
N LEU A 102 16.23 17.96 -4.02
CA LEU A 102 16.08 18.32 -5.44
C LEU A 102 16.15 19.83 -5.60
N GLU A 103 16.84 20.26 -6.62
CA GLU A 103 16.96 21.64 -7.09
C GLU A 103 16.24 21.81 -8.42
N ASP A 104 16.12 23.03 -8.91
CA ASP A 104 15.44 23.31 -10.17
C ASP A 104 16.07 22.51 -11.33
N HIS A 105 15.23 21.88 -12.15
CA HIS A 105 15.58 20.97 -13.24
C HIS A 105 16.19 19.62 -12.82
N ASP A 106 16.31 19.31 -11.53
CA ASP A 106 16.68 17.97 -11.11
C ASP A 106 15.57 16.96 -11.47
N GLU A 107 15.98 15.74 -11.79
CA GLU A 107 15.08 14.69 -12.19
C GLU A 107 15.22 13.47 -11.27
N ILE A 108 14.10 12.84 -10.94
CA ILE A 108 14.05 11.54 -10.27
C ILE A 108 13.39 10.51 -11.18
N ASP A 109 14.04 9.36 -11.35
CA ASP A 109 13.50 8.20 -12.08
C ASP A 109 13.33 7.00 -11.12
N LEU A 110 12.08 6.70 -10.76
CA LEU A 110 11.72 5.53 -9.95
C LEU A 110 11.59 4.31 -10.87
N ILE A 111 12.68 3.57 -11.05
CA ILE A 111 12.85 2.58 -12.10
C ILE A 111 12.00 1.35 -11.84
N SER A 112 12.13 0.75 -10.65
CA SER A 112 11.39 -0.46 -10.30
C SER A 112 11.43 -0.74 -8.80
N THR A 113 10.42 -1.49 -8.32
CA THR A 113 10.57 -2.27 -7.09
C THR A 113 11.35 -3.55 -7.39
N ASN A 114 12.15 -4.06 -6.43
CA ASN A 114 12.92 -5.30 -6.64
C ASN A 114 12.09 -6.56 -6.32
N LYS A 115 11.91 -6.84 -5.01
CA LYS A 115 11.21 -8.04 -4.51
C LYS A 115 9.90 -7.69 -3.81
N SER A 116 9.32 -6.55 -4.16
CA SER A 116 8.09 -6.02 -3.60
C SER A 116 7.18 -5.50 -4.70
N VAL A 117 5.95 -5.12 -4.35
CA VAL A 117 4.96 -4.57 -5.29
C VAL A 117 4.95 -3.05 -5.23
N TYR A 118 4.86 -2.47 -4.04
CA TYR A 118 4.62 -1.04 -3.86
C TYR A 118 5.88 -0.31 -3.40
N GLY A 119 6.09 0.87 -4.00
CA GLY A 119 7.06 1.87 -3.58
C GLY A 119 6.39 3.21 -3.33
N TYR A 120 7.07 4.08 -2.59
CA TYR A 120 6.53 5.35 -2.10
C TYR A 120 7.52 6.47 -2.33
N LEU A 121 7.01 7.63 -2.78
CA LEU A 121 7.74 8.88 -2.87
C LEU A 121 7.04 9.93 -2.02
N ALA A 122 7.65 10.32 -0.92
CA ALA A 122 7.23 11.44 -0.08
C ALA A 122 7.88 12.73 -0.54
N ILE A 123 7.17 13.85 -0.40
CA ILE A 123 7.59 15.19 -0.80
C ILE A 123 7.55 16.10 0.43
N GLY A 124 8.61 16.86 0.68
CA GLY A 124 8.75 17.80 1.79
C GLY A 124 8.10 19.14 1.51
N ALA A 125 6.88 19.13 0.98
CA ALA A 125 6.08 20.31 0.68
C ALA A 125 4.60 19.92 0.64
N ASP A 126 3.69 20.88 0.80
CA ASP A 126 2.26 20.62 0.63
C ASP A 126 1.95 20.38 -0.85
N LEU A 127 1.34 19.24 -1.17
CA LEU A 127 0.81 18.95 -2.50
C LEU A 127 -0.50 19.72 -2.72
N LYS A 128 -0.61 20.47 -3.82
CA LYS A 128 -1.86 21.13 -4.21
C LYS A 128 -2.78 20.14 -4.90
N ILE A 129 -3.42 19.30 -4.11
CA ILE A 129 -4.33 18.23 -4.55
C ILE A 129 -5.68 18.34 -3.84
N GLU A 130 -6.71 17.79 -4.45
CA GLU A 130 -8.06 17.77 -3.92
C GLU A 130 -8.24 16.69 -2.87
N TYR A 131 -9.12 16.95 -1.90
CA TYR A 131 -9.54 16.01 -0.87
C TYR A 131 -11.03 15.72 -1.00
N GLN A 132 -11.39 14.44 -1.01
CA GLN A 132 -12.77 13.98 -0.93
C GLN A 132 -12.97 13.24 0.38
N TRP A 133 -13.94 13.69 1.18
CA TRP A 133 -14.21 13.14 2.52
C TRP A 133 -12.94 13.08 3.39
N LYS A 134 -12.19 14.16 3.44
CA LYS A 134 -10.95 14.34 4.23
C LYS A 134 -9.80 13.44 3.83
N SER A 135 -9.81 12.81 2.66
CA SER A 135 -8.72 11.98 2.13
C SER A 135 -8.43 12.32 0.67
N CYS A 136 -7.15 12.29 0.32
CA CYS A 136 -6.69 12.42 -1.06
C CYS A 136 -6.61 11.07 -1.77
N SER A 137 -6.73 9.96 -1.03
CA SER A 137 -6.50 8.61 -1.55
C SER A 137 -7.32 8.33 -2.80
N ILE A 138 -6.63 7.94 -3.87
CA ILE A 138 -7.24 7.62 -5.15
C ILE A 138 -7.68 6.17 -5.16
N ASN A 139 -8.96 5.95 -5.49
CA ASN A 139 -9.50 4.66 -5.87
C ASN A 139 -9.90 4.71 -7.34
N THR A 140 -9.10 4.13 -8.20
CA THR A 140 -9.28 4.21 -9.66
C THR A 140 -10.48 3.44 -10.19
N LYS A 141 -10.98 2.46 -9.44
CA LYS A 141 -12.17 1.66 -9.81
C LYS A 141 -13.46 2.42 -9.51
N ALA A 142 -13.49 3.12 -8.38
CA ALA A 142 -14.63 3.92 -7.95
C ALA A 142 -14.59 5.37 -8.49
N ASN A 143 -13.49 5.80 -9.12
CA ASN A 143 -13.22 7.19 -9.51
C ASN A 143 -13.36 8.17 -8.34
N ILE A 144 -12.76 7.83 -7.20
CA ILE A 144 -12.83 8.60 -5.95
C ILE A 144 -11.41 9.06 -5.58
N GLY A 145 -11.31 10.22 -4.94
CA GLY A 145 -10.06 10.82 -4.44
C GLY A 145 -9.55 11.95 -5.31
N SER A 146 -8.35 12.41 -5.02
CA SER A 146 -7.68 13.46 -5.78
C SER A 146 -7.48 13.07 -7.26
N ASN A 147 -7.05 14.03 -8.08
CA ASN A 147 -6.82 13.79 -9.50
C ASN A 147 -8.05 13.20 -10.22
N ASN A 148 -9.26 13.60 -9.82
CA ASN A 148 -10.54 13.04 -10.32
C ASN A 148 -10.62 11.51 -10.20
N GLY A 149 -10.05 10.91 -9.17
CA GLY A 149 -10.01 9.46 -8.96
C GLY A 149 -9.15 8.70 -9.95
N LYS A 150 -8.24 9.36 -10.68
CA LYS A 150 -7.43 8.76 -11.74
C LYS A 150 -5.96 8.72 -11.34
N LYS A 151 -5.24 7.68 -11.80
CA LYS A 151 -3.79 7.60 -11.69
C LYS A 151 -3.10 8.78 -12.41
N LEU A 152 -1.86 9.06 -12.05
CA LEU A 152 -1.04 10.05 -12.74
C LEU A 152 -0.90 9.71 -14.23
N LYS A 153 -0.70 10.75 -15.03
CA LYS A 153 -0.50 10.65 -16.48
C LYS A 153 0.79 11.36 -16.88
N ASP A 154 1.35 10.94 -18.01
CA ASP A 154 2.47 11.64 -18.64
C ASP A 154 2.09 13.09 -18.96
N ASN A 155 3.06 13.98 -18.84
CA ASN A 155 2.94 15.43 -18.97
C ASN A 155 2.06 16.13 -17.93
N GLN A 156 1.56 15.43 -16.91
CA GLN A 156 0.83 16.05 -15.81
C GLN A 156 1.76 16.94 -14.97
N LYS A 157 1.24 18.04 -14.46
CA LYS A 157 1.88 18.90 -13.48
C LYS A 157 1.39 18.57 -12.08
N ILE A 158 2.30 18.41 -11.13
CA ILE A 158 2.00 18.24 -9.71
C ILE A 158 2.52 19.46 -8.99
N GLU A 159 1.63 20.38 -8.65
CA GLU A 159 1.99 21.63 -7.97
C GLU A 159 2.26 21.38 -6.49
N VAL A 160 3.26 22.09 -5.96
CA VAL A 160 3.61 22.07 -4.53
C VAL A 160 3.69 23.48 -3.97
N SER A 161 3.50 23.59 -2.68
CA SER A 161 3.58 24.85 -1.94
C SER A 161 4.13 24.60 -0.53
N LYS A 162 4.43 25.67 0.20
CA LYS A 162 4.93 25.58 1.58
C LYS A 162 6.06 24.56 1.71
N ILE A 163 7.11 24.74 0.94
CA ILE A 163 8.31 23.92 1.02
C ILE A 163 8.85 23.98 2.44
N LYS A 164 9.17 22.81 2.99
CA LYS A 164 9.74 22.69 4.33
C LYS A 164 11.22 23.00 4.33
N GLU A 165 11.73 23.38 5.50
CA GLU A 165 13.15 23.56 5.72
C GLU A 165 13.93 22.30 5.31
N LEU A 166 15.05 22.53 4.61
CA LEU A 166 15.92 21.44 4.16
C LEU A 166 16.59 20.78 5.36
N SER A 167 16.57 19.46 5.38
CA SER A 167 17.20 18.65 6.41
C SER A 167 17.86 17.43 5.81
N ARG A 168 18.90 16.91 6.48
CA ARG A 168 19.54 15.64 6.10
C ARG A 168 19.19 14.62 7.15
N ARG A 169 18.36 13.65 6.77
CA ARG A 169 17.91 12.56 7.65
C ARG A 169 18.01 11.23 6.94
N ARG A 170 18.28 10.19 7.69
CA ARG A 170 18.37 8.83 7.17
C ARG A 170 17.92 7.80 8.18
N LEU A 171 17.54 6.66 7.69
CA LEU A 171 17.20 5.48 8.48
C LEU A 171 17.77 4.24 7.80
N ASP A 172 18.56 3.46 8.53
CA ASP A 172 18.94 2.12 8.08
C ASP A 172 17.78 1.16 8.38
N HIS A 173 17.03 0.81 7.33
CA HIS A 173 15.86 -0.04 7.44
C HIS A 173 15.85 -1.12 6.37
N ILE A 174 15.45 -2.33 6.78
CA ILE A 174 15.23 -3.47 5.89
C ILE A 174 13.80 -3.95 6.09
N ASN A 175 13.04 -4.02 4.99
CA ASN A 175 11.67 -4.53 5.03
C ASN A 175 11.64 -6.00 5.44
N SER A 176 10.85 -6.31 6.46
CA SER A 176 10.70 -7.67 6.95
C SER A 176 9.88 -8.52 5.97
N LYS A 177 10.37 -9.74 5.67
CA LYS A 177 9.63 -10.75 4.91
C LYS A 177 8.70 -11.53 5.83
N ILE A 178 7.66 -12.11 5.25
CA ILE A 178 6.75 -12.99 5.96
C ILE A 178 6.53 -14.26 5.15
N GLU A 179 6.60 -15.41 5.82
CA GLU A 179 6.28 -16.72 5.20
C GLU A 179 4.91 -17.24 5.64
N ASN A 180 4.53 -16.93 6.88
CA ASN A 180 3.25 -17.34 7.45
C ASN A 180 2.39 -16.11 7.69
N ILE A 181 1.24 -16.07 7.05
CA ILE A 181 0.22 -15.04 7.23
C ILE A 181 -0.68 -15.44 8.39
N ARG A 182 -0.70 -14.62 9.45
CA ARG A 182 -1.55 -14.86 10.62
C ARG A 182 -2.97 -14.40 10.34
N VAL A 183 -3.94 -15.23 10.71
CA VAL A 183 -5.35 -14.98 10.46
C VAL A 183 -6.19 -15.35 11.68
N ILE A 184 -7.31 -14.66 11.86
CA ILE A 184 -8.44 -15.09 12.71
C ILE A 184 -9.46 -15.80 11.84
N LYS A 185 -10.21 -16.78 12.39
CA LYS A 185 -11.33 -17.42 11.68
C LYS A 185 -12.37 -16.40 11.26
N GLY A 186 -12.85 -16.51 10.05
CA GLY A 186 -13.91 -15.66 9.50
C GLY A 186 -15.29 -16.03 10.04
N THR A 187 -16.24 -15.12 9.84
CA THR A 187 -17.63 -15.28 10.27
C THR A 187 -18.33 -16.50 9.66
N ASN A 188 -17.89 -16.88 8.44
CA ASN A 188 -18.46 -18.02 7.73
C ASN A 188 -17.53 -19.26 7.73
N PHE A 189 -16.56 -19.33 8.67
CA PHE A 189 -15.60 -20.45 8.72
C PHE A 189 -16.29 -21.82 8.82
N HIS A 190 -17.43 -21.90 9.51
CA HIS A 190 -18.24 -23.12 9.67
C HIS A 190 -19.00 -23.54 8.40
N TYR A 191 -19.03 -22.71 7.35
CA TYR A 191 -19.62 -23.03 6.04
C TYR A 191 -18.73 -23.94 5.18
N PHE A 192 -17.48 -24.13 5.60
CA PHE A 192 -16.52 -24.98 4.89
C PHE A 192 -16.47 -26.37 5.50
N SER A 193 -16.25 -27.40 4.67
CA SER A 193 -16.06 -28.78 5.13
C SER A 193 -14.86 -28.86 6.09
N LYS A 194 -14.88 -29.84 7.00
CA LYS A 194 -13.75 -30.06 7.93
C LYS A 194 -12.43 -30.30 7.19
N GLU A 195 -12.49 -30.93 6.03
CA GLU A 195 -11.35 -31.15 5.15
C GLU A 195 -10.84 -29.80 4.61
N SER A 196 -11.71 -28.93 4.07
CA SER A 196 -11.34 -27.61 3.57
C SER A 196 -10.79 -26.70 4.66
N GLN A 197 -11.39 -26.74 5.88
CA GLN A 197 -10.86 -26.03 7.05
C GLN A 197 -9.42 -26.46 7.37
N ALA A 198 -9.13 -27.77 7.32
CA ALA A 198 -7.79 -28.30 7.56
C ALA A 198 -6.82 -27.96 6.41
N LYS A 199 -7.27 -28.08 5.15
CA LYS A 199 -6.47 -27.70 3.96
C LYS A 199 -6.03 -26.25 4.03
N PHE A 200 -6.94 -25.32 4.39
CA PHE A 200 -6.66 -23.89 4.46
C PHE A 200 -5.42 -23.57 5.31
N PHE A 201 -5.24 -24.24 6.45
CA PHE A 201 -4.09 -24.01 7.33
C PHE A 201 -2.86 -24.87 6.99
N LYS A 202 -3.05 -26.06 6.40
CA LYS A 202 -1.96 -27.00 6.13
C LYS A 202 -1.22 -26.73 4.82
N LYS A 203 -1.93 -26.27 3.80
CA LYS A 203 -1.42 -26.10 2.44
C LYS A 203 -0.83 -24.71 2.18
N LYS A 204 0.01 -24.62 1.15
CA LYS A 204 0.54 -23.35 0.65
C LYS A 204 -0.30 -22.86 -0.51
N TYR A 205 -0.43 -21.55 -0.62
CA TYR A 205 -1.10 -20.86 -1.72
C TYR A 205 -0.10 -19.98 -2.44
N SER A 206 -0.25 -19.84 -3.75
CA SER A 206 0.59 -18.95 -4.58
C SER A 206 -0.17 -17.67 -4.93
N VAL A 207 0.49 -16.52 -4.81
CA VAL A 207 -0.06 -15.26 -5.29
C VAL A 207 -0.11 -15.27 -6.82
N THR A 208 -1.26 -14.94 -7.39
CA THR A 208 -1.46 -14.92 -8.85
C THR A 208 -1.16 -13.53 -9.45
N LYS A 209 -1.06 -13.47 -10.78
CA LYS A 209 -0.97 -12.19 -11.52
C LYS A 209 -2.28 -11.39 -11.49
N LEU A 210 -3.39 -12.00 -11.10
CA LEU A 210 -4.71 -11.38 -10.97
C LEU A 210 -4.84 -10.71 -9.58
N THR A 211 -3.89 -9.84 -9.27
CA THR A 211 -3.83 -9.10 -8.01
C THR A 211 -3.77 -7.62 -8.31
N ASP A 212 -4.66 -6.85 -7.69
CA ASP A 212 -4.68 -5.38 -7.74
C ASP A 212 -4.95 -4.80 -6.34
N ARG A 213 -5.20 -3.49 -6.24
CA ARG A 213 -5.51 -2.85 -4.96
C ARG A 213 -6.85 -3.27 -4.33
N MET A 214 -7.75 -3.92 -5.08
CA MET A 214 -9.02 -4.44 -4.56
C MET A 214 -8.85 -5.78 -3.85
N GLY A 215 -8.03 -6.68 -4.42
CA GLY A 215 -7.87 -8.02 -3.87
C GLY A 215 -6.71 -8.80 -4.44
N MET A 216 -6.12 -9.63 -3.60
CA MET A 216 -5.07 -10.57 -3.94
C MET A 216 -5.67 -11.95 -4.19
N ARG A 217 -5.66 -12.40 -5.45
CA ARG A 217 -6.11 -13.74 -5.80
C ARG A 217 -5.00 -14.75 -5.56
N LEU A 218 -5.35 -15.80 -4.88
CA LEU A 218 -4.44 -16.91 -4.57
C LEU A 218 -4.86 -18.14 -5.37
N GLU A 219 -3.90 -18.99 -5.66
CA GLU A 219 -4.06 -20.29 -6.30
C GLU A 219 -3.51 -21.38 -5.40
N GLY A 220 -4.24 -22.49 -5.26
CA GLY A 220 -3.85 -23.62 -4.42
C GLY A 220 -4.85 -24.75 -4.46
N GLU A 221 -4.85 -25.60 -3.44
CA GLU A 221 -5.86 -26.64 -3.32
C GLU A 221 -7.22 -26.02 -3.07
N ARG A 222 -8.20 -26.45 -3.86
CA ARG A 222 -9.58 -25.99 -3.80
C ARG A 222 -10.18 -26.21 -2.41
N LEU A 223 -10.93 -25.19 -1.95
CA LEU A 223 -11.68 -25.21 -0.69
C LEU A 223 -13.16 -25.30 -0.99
N ASP A 224 -13.77 -26.40 -0.57
CA ASP A 224 -15.19 -26.68 -0.83
C ASP A 224 -16.08 -26.21 0.33
N ASN A 225 -17.18 -25.55 -0.01
CA ASN A 225 -18.23 -25.18 0.89
C ASN A 225 -19.22 -26.35 1.06
N ILE A 226 -19.80 -26.46 2.24
CA ILE A 226 -20.91 -27.40 2.52
C ILE A 226 -22.29 -26.73 2.30
N ILE A 227 -22.30 -25.45 1.96
CA ILE A 227 -23.49 -24.65 1.63
C ILE A 227 -23.31 -24.01 0.25
N ASN A 228 -24.32 -23.27 -0.19
CA ASN A 228 -24.22 -22.50 -1.43
C ASN A 228 -23.02 -21.51 -1.39
N THR A 229 -22.27 -21.41 -2.48
CA THR A 229 -21.10 -20.53 -2.61
C THR A 229 -21.46 -19.04 -2.63
N ASN A 230 -22.70 -18.70 -2.97
CA ASN A 230 -23.24 -17.35 -2.91
C ASN A 230 -24.09 -17.19 -1.66
N ILE A 231 -23.66 -16.31 -0.77
CA ILE A 231 -24.42 -15.94 0.43
C ILE A 231 -25.01 -14.54 0.26
N LYS A 232 -25.93 -14.16 1.14
CA LYS A 232 -26.38 -12.76 1.22
C LYS A 232 -25.17 -11.86 1.45
N SER A 233 -25.10 -10.75 0.70
CA SER A 233 -23.98 -9.80 0.83
C SER A 233 -23.87 -9.29 2.26
N GLU A 234 -22.65 -9.37 2.80
CA GLU A 234 -22.27 -8.91 4.13
C GLU A 234 -21.15 -7.87 4.06
N GLY A 235 -20.97 -7.09 5.11
CA GLY A 235 -19.88 -6.12 5.20
C GLY A 235 -18.49 -6.77 5.01
N LEU A 236 -17.62 -6.08 4.29
CA LEU A 236 -16.22 -6.46 4.10
C LEU A 236 -15.31 -5.48 4.82
N VAL A 237 -14.19 -6.00 5.30
CA VAL A 237 -13.08 -5.22 5.81
C VAL A 237 -11.78 -5.67 5.15
N LYS A 238 -10.79 -4.80 5.15
CA LYS A 238 -9.43 -5.08 4.68
C LYS A 238 -8.88 -6.32 5.38
N GLY A 239 -8.29 -7.23 4.61
CA GLY A 239 -7.74 -8.49 5.10
C GLY A 239 -8.72 -9.67 5.13
N VAL A 240 -10.03 -9.48 4.90
CA VAL A 240 -10.98 -10.59 4.76
C VAL A 240 -10.56 -11.50 3.62
N ILE A 241 -10.65 -12.81 3.84
CA ILE A 241 -10.37 -13.85 2.85
C ILE A 241 -11.68 -14.49 2.44
N GLN A 242 -12.10 -14.21 1.22
CA GLN A 242 -13.31 -14.79 0.62
C GLN A 242 -12.96 -16.00 -0.25
N ILE A 243 -13.90 -16.96 -0.30
CA ILE A 243 -13.79 -18.14 -1.16
C ILE A 243 -14.95 -18.15 -2.14
N PRO A 244 -14.74 -17.74 -3.41
CA PRO A 244 -15.71 -17.86 -4.49
C PRO A 244 -15.97 -19.33 -4.89
N ALA A 245 -16.83 -19.54 -5.89
CA ALA A 245 -17.22 -20.85 -6.38
C ALA A 245 -16.07 -21.71 -6.95
N ASP A 246 -15.00 -21.08 -7.41
CA ASP A 246 -13.79 -21.77 -7.88
C ASP A 246 -12.95 -22.36 -6.73
N GLY A 247 -13.27 -22.03 -5.48
CA GLY A 247 -12.59 -22.54 -4.29
C GLY A 247 -11.23 -21.90 -3.99
N ASN A 248 -10.83 -20.87 -4.75
CA ASN A 248 -9.55 -20.19 -4.54
C ASN A 248 -9.70 -18.94 -3.63
N PRO A 249 -8.79 -18.75 -2.65
CA PRO A 249 -8.90 -17.61 -1.74
C PRO A 249 -8.65 -16.27 -2.43
N ILE A 250 -9.41 -15.24 -2.04
CA ILE A 250 -9.18 -13.84 -2.41
C ILE A 250 -9.04 -13.04 -1.12
N ILE A 251 -7.87 -12.42 -0.90
CA ILE A 251 -7.65 -11.52 0.24
C ILE A 251 -8.06 -10.10 -0.15
N MET A 252 -8.98 -9.50 0.58
CA MET A 252 -9.42 -8.12 0.35
C MET A 252 -8.31 -7.13 0.70
N LEU A 253 -7.96 -6.24 -0.24
CA LEU A 253 -6.90 -5.24 -0.08
C LEU A 253 -7.49 -3.82 0.13
N ALA A 254 -6.70 -2.76 -0.03
CA ALA A 254 -7.08 -1.41 0.39
C ALA A 254 -8.33 -0.86 -0.34
N ASP A 255 -8.50 -1.16 -1.62
CA ASP A 255 -9.60 -0.64 -2.45
C ASP A 255 -10.79 -1.62 -2.57
N HIS A 256 -10.89 -2.61 -1.65
CA HIS A 256 -11.97 -3.60 -1.67
C HIS A 256 -13.36 -2.96 -1.60
N GLY A 257 -14.35 -3.63 -2.15
CA GLY A 257 -15.75 -3.23 -2.00
C GLY A 257 -16.21 -3.26 -0.52
N THR A 258 -17.20 -2.46 -0.17
CA THR A 258 -17.72 -2.38 1.21
C THR A 258 -18.57 -3.58 1.61
N ILE A 259 -19.10 -4.32 0.64
CA ILE A 259 -19.90 -5.55 0.82
C ILE A 259 -19.43 -6.63 -0.15
N GLY A 260 -19.70 -7.89 0.19
CA GLY A 260 -19.45 -9.05 -0.68
C GLY A 260 -20.29 -10.25 -0.33
N GLY A 261 -20.61 -11.06 -1.33
CA GLY A 261 -21.51 -12.20 -1.26
C GLY A 261 -20.82 -13.57 -1.27
N TYR A 262 -19.52 -13.64 -1.01
CA TYR A 262 -18.82 -14.94 -0.88
C TYR A 262 -18.51 -15.25 0.59
N PRO A 263 -18.51 -16.53 0.98
CA PRO A 263 -18.16 -16.94 2.33
C PRO A 263 -16.75 -16.49 2.75
N LYS A 264 -16.65 -16.00 3.98
CA LYS A 264 -15.41 -15.50 4.58
C LYS A 264 -14.79 -16.60 5.45
N ILE A 265 -13.70 -17.21 4.98
CA ILE A 265 -13.02 -18.27 5.72
C ILE A 265 -12.15 -17.74 6.87
N ALA A 266 -11.52 -16.59 6.67
CA ALA A 266 -10.62 -15.99 7.64
C ALA A 266 -10.48 -14.48 7.41
N THR A 267 -9.78 -13.81 8.33
CA THR A 267 -9.34 -12.42 8.16
C THR A 267 -7.86 -12.32 8.57
N VAL A 268 -7.03 -11.75 7.70
CA VAL A 268 -5.63 -11.46 8.00
C VAL A 268 -5.56 -10.42 9.12
N ILE A 269 -4.67 -10.64 10.11
CA ILE A 269 -4.49 -9.69 11.19
C ILE A 269 -3.82 -8.39 10.68
N SER A 270 -4.15 -7.26 11.29
CA SER A 270 -3.69 -5.94 10.85
C SER A 270 -2.16 -5.80 10.80
N ALA A 271 -1.45 -6.50 11.70
CA ALA A 271 0.02 -6.48 11.76
C ALA A 271 0.72 -7.16 10.57
N ASP A 272 0.01 -7.99 9.80
CA ASP A 272 0.58 -8.68 8.64
C ASP A 272 0.21 -8.03 7.32
N PHE A 273 -0.66 -7.00 7.34
CA PHE A 273 -1.22 -6.45 6.12
C PHE A 273 -0.16 -5.79 5.23
N ASP A 274 0.75 -4.99 5.79
CA ASP A 274 1.82 -4.34 5.03
C ASP A 274 2.67 -5.37 4.29
N LYS A 275 2.95 -6.51 4.95
CA LYS A 275 3.78 -7.58 4.39
C LYS A 275 3.09 -8.32 3.26
N ILE A 276 1.79 -8.64 3.42
CA ILE A 276 1.05 -9.30 2.34
C ILE A 276 0.89 -8.41 1.11
N SER A 277 0.69 -7.11 1.33
CA SER A 277 0.55 -6.16 0.22
C SER A 277 1.79 -6.10 -0.69
N GLN A 278 2.96 -6.45 -0.16
CA GLN A 278 4.23 -6.45 -0.88
C GLN A 278 4.57 -7.79 -1.57
N LEU A 279 3.71 -8.81 -1.46
CA LEU A 279 3.96 -10.11 -2.07
C LEU A 279 3.75 -10.07 -3.58
N THR A 280 4.78 -10.45 -4.32
CA THR A 280 4.75 -10.51 -5.78
C THR A 280 4.08 -11.79 -6.29
N PRO A 281 3.54 -11.80 -7.53
CA PRO A 281 3.06 -13.02 -8.16
C PRO A 281 4.10 -14.14 -8.11
N GLY A 282 3.65 -15.36 -7.79
CA GLY A 282 4.51 -16.54 -7.56
C GLY A 282 4.99 -16.70 -6.12
N SER A 283 4.84 -15.68 -5.26
CA SER A 283 5.12 -15.84 -3.82
C SER A 283 4.22 -16.90 -3.21
N LYS A 284 4.81 -17.76 -2.37
CA LYS A 284 4.08 -18.82 -1.67
C LYS A 284 3.83 -18.43 -0.23
N ILE A 285 2.60 -18.53 0.22
CA ILE A 285 2.17 -18.22 1.58
C ILE A 285 1.48 -19.40 2.23
N LYS A 286 1.49 -19.42 3.56
CA LYS A 286 0.74 -20.35 4.40
C LYS A 286 0.01 -19.57 5.47
N PHE A 287 -1.22 -19.94 5.77
CA PHE A 287 -2.00 -19.32 6.83
C PHE A 287 -1.73 -19.96 8.18
N LYS A 288 -1.63 -19.15 9.23
CA LYS A 288 -1.48 -19.58 10.62
C LYS A 288 -2.62 -18.98 11.45
N GLU A 289 -3.39 -19.83 12.10
CA GLU A 289 -4.45 -19.39 13.00
C GLU A 289 -3.87 -18.71 14.23
N VAL A 290 -4.49 -17.61 14.63
CA VAL A 290 -4.32 -16.95 15.93
C VAL A 290 -5.70 -16.58 16.47
N ASN A 291 -5.83 -16.46 17.79
CA ASN A 291 -7.06 -15.95 18.38
C ASN A 291 -7.08 -14.40 18.38
N LEU A 292 -8.21 -13.82 18.68
CA LEU A 292 -8.38 -12.36 18.65
C LEU A 292 -7.44 -11.64 19.64
N LYS A 293 -7.29 -12.16 20.86
CA LYS A 293 -6.42 -11.57 21.90
C LYS A 293 -4.94 -11.55 21.47
N ASP A 294 -4.49 -12.64 20.84
CA ASP A 294 -3.14 -12.70 20.29
C ASP A 294 -2.99 -11.72 19.12
N ALA A 295 -3.98 -11.62 18.23
CA ALA A 295 -3.96 -10.68 17.12
C ALA A 295 -3.85 -9.21 17.58
N GLU A 296 -4.59 -8.83 18.63
CA GLU A 296 -4.52 -7.50 19.25
C GLU A 296 -3.13 -7.24 19.88
N THR A 297 -2.58 -8.24 20.58
CA THR A 297 -1.25 -8.14 21.19
C THR A 297 -0.17 -7.97 20.11
N ILE A 298 -0.25 -8.76 19.05
CA ILE A 298 0.67 -8.68 17.92
C ILE A 298 0.57 -7.32 17.19
N PHE A 299 -0.63 -6.76 17.10
CA PHE A 299 -0.82 -5.43 16.51
C PHE A 299 -0.18 -4.34 17.38
N LYS A 300 -0.33 -4.39 18.70
CA LYS A 300 0.39 -3.47 19.61
C LYS A 300 1.90 -3.57 19.46
N LEU A 301 2.44 -4.79 19.37
CA LEU A 301 3.87 -5.01 19.13
C LEU A 301 4.31 -4.43 17.77
N TYR A 302 3.50 -4.58 16.72
CA TYR A 302 3.76 -3.97 15.41
C TYR A 302 3.83 -2.43 15.50
N GLU A 303 2.92 -1.79 16.24
CA GLU A 303 2.94 -0.35 16.44
C GLU A 303 4.17 0.10 17.27
N MET A 304 4.50 -0.62 18.33
CA MET A 304 5.71 -0.36 19.13
C MET A 304 6.99 -0.51 18.30
N GLU A 305 7.08 -1.57 17.47
CA GLU A 305 8.20 -1.78 16.55
C GLU A 305 8.30 -0.63 15.53
N THR A 306 7.18 -0.20 14.96
CA THR A 306 7.14 0.93 14.01
C THR A 306 7.64 2.21 14.70
N ASN A 307 7.18 2.51 15.91
CA ASN A 307 7.65 3.65 16.69
C ASN A 307 9.15 3.56 17.01
N ASN A 308 9.65 2.38 17.36
CA ASN A 308 11.08 2.16 17.59
C ASN A 308 11.90 2.34 16.30
N ILE A 309 11.39 1.92 15.14
CA ILE A 309 12.06 2.16 13.86
C ILE A 309 12.17 3.65 13.58
N ILE A 310 11.08 4.40 13.68
CA ILE A 310 11.09 5.84 13.36
C ILE A 310 11.88 6.66 14.39
N SER A 311 12.03 6.21 15.64
CA SER A 311 12.88 6.88 16.65
C SER A 311 14.38 6.80 16.32
N LYS A 312 14.79 5.92 15.41
CA LYS A 312 16.16 5.75 14.92
C LYS A 312 16.48 6.60 13.69
N ILE A 313 15.58 7.46 13.26
CA ILE A 313 15.85 8.41 12.17
C ILE A 313 16.86 9.44 12.69
N LEU A 314 18.04 9.46 12.06
CA LEU A 314 19.17 10.32 12.38
C LEU A 314 19.09 11.63 11.61
#